data_5c2c7cfdd7730ce8043df0ffba8fc3a1
#
_entry.id   5c2c7cfdd7730ce8043df0ffba8fc3a1
#
_cell.length_a   1.000
_cell.length_b   1.000
_cell.length_c   1.000
_cell.angle_alpha   90.00
_cell.angle_beta   90.00
_cell.angle_gamma   90.00
#
_symmetry.space_group_name_H-M   'P 1'
#
loop_
_entity.id
_entity.type
_entity.pdbx_description
1 polymer ?
#
loop_
_entity_poly.entity_id
_entity_poly.type
_entity_poly.pdbx_seq_one_letter_code
_entity_poly.pdbx_strand_id
1 'polypeptide(L)'
;MDVSKIKAGSNPDKINTVIEIPYGSNIKYEIDKDSGAVVVDRVLYSAMFYPANYGFVPNTLAADGDPADILVLNEYPLQAGSVIPCRLIGVLVMEDEAGMDEKLLAVPVTKIDPRFDGIKSYKDLPEATLNKIKNFFETYKILEPNKWVKVKEFKDADAAKEILDAAIKNYK
;
A
#
# COMPACT_ATOMS: atom_id res chain seq x y z
N MET A 1 -11.52 -8.15 -13.34
CA MET A 1 -10.16 -7.83 -13.91
C MET A 1 -9.24 -8.99 -13.59
N ASP A 2 -8.45 -9.46 -14.56
CA ASP A 2 -7.47 -10.54 -14.30
C ASP A 2 -6.14 -9.91 -13.86
N VAL A 3 -5.92 -9.82 -12.56
CA VAL A 3 -4.73 -9.17 -11.98
C VAL A 3 -3.44 -9.94 -12.26
N SER A 4 -3.52 -11.25 -12.55
CA SER A 4 -2.34 -12.08 -12.86
C SER A 4 -1.64 -11.66 -14.16
N LYS A 5 -2.37 -11.00 -15.06
CA LYS A 5 -1.84 -10.46 -16.32
C LYS A 5 -1.18 -9.10 -16.19
N ILE A 6 -1.28 -8.46 -15.04
CA ILE A 6 -0.67 -7.15 -14.79
C ILE A 6 0.73 -7.38 -14.22
N LYS A 7 1.76 -6.96 -14.94
CA LYS A 7 3.14 -7.09 -14.47
C LYS A 7 3.42 -6.11 -13.33
N ALA A 8 4.27 -6.50 -12.37
CA ALA A 8 4.71 -5.63 -11.28
C ALA A 8 5.37 -4.32 -11.78
N GLY A 9 6.03 -4.36 -12.93
CA GLY A 9 6.71 -3.19 -13.51
C GLY A 9 8.22 -3.20 -13.24
N SER A 10 8.83 -2.02 -13.27
CA SER A 10 10.28 -1.82 -13.06
C SER A 10 10.52 -1.20 -11.69
N ASN A 11 11.01 -1.98 -10.74
CA ASN A 11 11.30 -1.55 -9.38
C ASN A 11 12.66 -0.80 -9.30
N PRO A 12 12.77 0.37 -8.66
CA PRO A 12 11.72 1.07 -7.89
C PRO A 12 10.96 2.16 -8.67
N ASP A 13 11.35 2.45 -9.91
CA ASP A 13 11.04 3.71 -10.60
C ASP A 13 9.67 3.72 -11.27
N LYS A 14 9.15 2.55 -11.64
CA LYS A 14 7.86 2.43 -12.32
C LYS A 14 7.21 1.09 -11.99
N ILE A 15 6.61 1.00 -10.82
CA ILE A 15 5.84 -0.17 -10.39
C ILE A 15 4.35 0.05 -10.67
N ASN A 16 3.65 -1.01 -11.05
CA ASN A 16 2.21 -0.96 -11.21
C ASN A 16 1.56 -1.29 -9.86
N THR A 17 0.64 -0.44 -9.44
CA THR A 17 -0.16 -0.65 -8.22
C THR A 17 -1.60 -0.85 -8.61
N VAL A 18 -2.22 -1.91 -8.14
CA VAL A 18 -3.66 -2.14 -8.23
C VAL A 18 -4.29 -1.55 -6.98
N ILE A 19 -5.18 -0.58 -7.17
CA ILE A 19 -5.87 0.07 -6.06
C ILE A 19 -7.04 -0.78 -5.60
N GLU A 20 -7.12 -1.03 -4.30
CA GLU A 20 -8.26 -1.69 -3.67
C GLU A 20 -9.11 -0.68 -2.90
N ILE A 21 -8.46 0.20 -2.12
CA ILE A 21 -9.15 1.10 -1.20
C ILE A 21 -8.82 2.55 -1.56
N PRO A 22 -9.82 3.35 -1.92
CA PRO A 22 -9.63 4.77 -2.19
C PRO A 22 -9.17 5.55 -0.95
N TYR A 23 -8.34 6.57 -1.13
CA TYR A 23 -8.06 7.57 -0.10
C TYR A 23 -9.35 8.12 0.51
N GLY A 24 -9.42 8.19 1.83
CA GLY A 24 -10.58 8.69 2.56
C GLY A 24 -11.73 7.69 2.70
N SER A 25 -11.57 6.43 2.28
CA SER A 25 -12.56 5.37 2.54
C SER A 25 -12.43 4.86 3.98
N ASN A 26 -13.58 4.52 4.58
CA ASN A 26 -13.68 3.70 5.79
C ASN A 26 -14.16 2.28 5.49
N ILE A 27 -14.27 1.93 4.22
CA ILE A 27 -14.62 0.59 3.75
C ILE A 27 -13.34 -0.08 3.25
N LYS A 28 -13.03 -1.26 3.78
CA LYS A 28 -11.99 -2.12 3.26
C LYS A 28 -12.54 -2.92 2.10
N TYR A 29 -11.97 -2.70 0.93
CA TYR A 29 -12.23 -3.49 -0.26
C TYR A 29 -11.07 -4.43 -0.53
N GLU A 30 -11.34 -5.53 -1.17
CA GLU A 30 -10.34 -6.47 -1.70
C GLU A 30 -10.69 -6.83 -3.13
N ILE A 31 -9.68 -7.23 -3.90
CA ILE A 31 -9.91 -7.80 -5.22
C ILE A 31 -9.90 -9.32 -5.08
N ASP A 32 -11.05 -9.92 -5.30
CA ASP A 32 -11.18 -11.38 -5.33
C ASP A 32 -10.32 -11.95 -6.44
N LYS A 33 -9.39 -12.83 -6.08
CA LYS A 33 -8.36 -13.35 -6.99
C LYS A 33 -8.96 -14.24 -8.10
N ASP A 34 -10.08 -14.88 -7.85
CA ASP A 34 -10.71 -15.80 -8.78
C ASP A 34 -11.60 -15.07 -9.78
N SER A 35 -12.47 -14.20 -9.31
CA SER A 35 -13.43 -13.48 -10.15
C SER A 35 -12.91 -12.14 -10.68
N GLY A 36 -11.89 -11.56 -10.02
CA GLY A 36 -11.39 -10.21 -10.28
C GLY A 36 -12.38 -9.11 -9.88
N ALA A 37 -13.39 -9.44 -9.11
CA ALA A 37 -14.36 -8.47 -8.60
C ALA A 37 -13.78 -7.68 -7.44
N VAL A 38 -14.17 -6.41 -7.33
CA VAL A 38 -13.96 -5.62 -6.12
C VAL A 38 -15.04 -6.01 -5.11
N VAL A 39 -14.65 -6.59 -3.99
CA VAL A 39 -15.57 -7.04 -2.94
C VAL A 39 -15.39 -6.19 -1.67
N VAL A 40 -16.45 -6.05 -0.91
CA VAL A 40 -16.38 -5.43 0.42
C VAL A 40 -15.94 -6.50 1.41
N ASP A 41 -14.73 -6.33 1.98
CA ASP A 41 -14.27 -7.17 3.08
C ASP A 41 -15.00 -6.76 4.37
N ARG A 42 -14.89 -5.51 4.77
CA ARG A 42 -15.63 -4.95 5.91
C ARG A 42 -15.66 -3.42 5.91
N VAL A 43 -16.58 -2.87 6.67
CA VAL A 43 -16.52 -1.48 7.12
C VAL A 43 -15.60 -1.45 8.35
N LEU A 44 -14.68 -0.49 8.43
CA LEU A 44 -13.80 -0.35 9.60
C LEU A 44 -14.65 -0.19 10.87
N TYR A 45 -14.26 -0.89 11.94
CA TYR A 45 -14.96 -0.81 13.22
C TYR A 45 -14.68 0.51 13.95
N SER A 46 -13.56 1.15 13.64
CA SER A 46 -13.20 2.47 14.16
C SER A 46 -13.70 3.59 13.24
N ALA A 47 -13.71 4.82 13.73
CA ALA A 47 -14.06 6.01 12.96
C ALA A 47 -12.90 6.50 12.06
N MET A 48 -11.94 5.63 11.74
CA MET A 48 -10.78 5.95 10.92
C MET A 48 -11.10 5.88 9.42
N PHE A 49 -10.33 6.63 8.65
CA PHE A 49 -10.37 6.62 7.18
C PHE A 49 -8.97 6.36 6.65
N TYR A 50 -8.85 5.59 5.58
CA TYR A 50 -7.55 5.31 4.94
C TYR A 50 -6.84 6.61 4.57
N PRO A 51 -5.59 6.80 5.02
CA PRO A 51 -4.87 8.08 4.88
C PRO A 51 -4.25 8.31 3.51
N ALA A 52 -4.31 7.30 2.63
CA ALA A 52 -3.84 7.32 1.25
C ALA A 52 -4.62 6.28 0.45
N ASN A 53 -4.45 6.26 -0.87
CA ASN A 53 -4.94 5.13 -1.65
C ASN A 53 -4.15 3.88 -1.29
N TYR A 54 -4.83 2.78 -1.06
CA TYR A 54 -4.23 1.52 -0.64
C TYR A 54 -4.48 0.44 -1.69
N GLY A 55 -3.53 -0.45 -1.87
CA GLY A 55 -3.64 -1.57 -2.77
C GLY A 55 -2.41 -2.45 -2.71
N PHE A 56 -2.11 -3.14 -3.78
CA PHE A 56 -0.99 -4.08 -3.84
C PHE A 56 -0.23 -4.00 -5.16
N VAL A 57 0.97 -4.53 -5.15
CA VAL A 57 1.78 -4.72 -6.37
C VAL A 57 1.46 -6.10 -6.95
N PRO A 58 0.94 -6.21 -8.18
CA PRO A 58 0.59 -7.50 -8.77
C PRO A 58 1.83 -8.37 -9.04
N ASN A 59 1.63 -9.68 -9.09
CA ASN A 59 2.69 -10.67 -9.29
C ASN A 59 3.82 -10.55 -8.25
N THR A 60 3.45 -10.40 -7.00
CA THR A 60 4.33 -10.41 -5.83
C THR A 60 3.78 -11.35 -4.77
N LEU A 61 4.67 -11.85 -3.90
CA LEU A 61 4.31 -12.68 -2.74
C LEU A 61 5.14 -12.22 -1.55
N ALA A 62 4.50 -11.57 -0.59
CA ALA A 62 5.11 -11.14 0.66
C ALA A 62 5.19 -12.30 1.67
N ALA A 63 5.79 -12.05 2.84
CA ALA A 63 6.04 -13.07 3.85
C ALA A 63 4.75 -13.64 4.49
N ASP A 64 3.68 -12.88 4.51
CA ASP A 64 2.37 -13.26 5.00
C ASP A 64 1.55 -14.13 4.01
N GLY A 65 2.05 -14.31 2.79
CA GLY A 65 1.40 -15.09 1.73
C GLY A 65 0.48 -14.29 0.80
N ASP A 66 0.40 -12.99 1.00
CA ASP A 66 -0.36 -12.06 0.15
C ASP A 66 0.55 -11.22 -0.77
N PRO A 67 0.02 -10.57 -1.79
CA PRO A 67 0.79 -9.60 -2.58
C PRO A 67 1.34 -8.46 -1.72
N ALA A 68 2.47 -7.87 -2.12
CA ALA A 68 3.07 -6.76 -1.41
C ALA A 68 2.13 -5.53 -1.36
N ASP A 69 1.76 -5.12 -0.16
CA ASP A 69 0.91 -3.97 0.13
C ASP A 69 1.60 -2.64 -0.15
N ILE A 70 0.84 -1.68 -0.63
CA ILE A 70 1.37 -0.36 -0.99
C ILE A 70 0.37 0.76 -0.74
N LEU A 71 0.87 1.88 -0.19
CA LEU A 71 0.16 3.14 -0.13
C LEU A 71 0.62 4.05 -1.27
N VAL A 72 -0.33 4.54 -2.05
CA VAL A 72 -0.08 5.55 -3.08
C VAL A 72 -0.51 6.91 -2.55
N LEU A 73 0.48 7.75 -2.29
CA LEU A 73 0.29 9.10 -1.77
C LEU A 73 -0.01 10.05 -2.93
N ASN A 74 -1.23 10.50 -3.01
CA ASN A 74 -1.70 11.57 -3.90
C ASN A 74 -2.87 12.30 -3.24
N GLU A 75 -3.38 13.36 -3.89
CA GLU A 75 -4.42 14.21 -3.30
C GLU A 75 -5.86 13.71 -3.51
N TYR A 76 -6.06 12.74 -4.40
CA TYR A 76 -7.39 12.32 -4.83
C TYR A 76 -7.64 10.84 -4.55
N PRO A 77 -8.89 10.46 -4.20
CA PRO A 77 -9.27 9.06 -4.16
C PRO A 77 -9.23 8.45 -5.56
N LEU A 78 -8.51 7.35 -5.70
CA LEU A 78 -8.48 6.57 -6.94
C LEU A 78 -9.56 5.50 -6.90
N GLN A 79 -10.14 5.19 -8.04
CA GLN A 79 -11.18 4.16 -8.12
C GLN A 79 -10.60 2.79 -7.80
N ALA A 80 -11.30 2.01 -6.97
CA ALA A 80 -10.97 0.61 -6.71
C ALA A 80 -10.97 -0.19 -8.04
N GLY A 81 -9.96 -1.03 -8.22
CA GLY A 81 -9.72 -1.77 -9.46
C GLY A 81 -8.90 -1.01 -10.50
N SER A 82 -8.56 0.27 -10.30
CA SER A 82 -7.66 0.96 -11.22
C SER A 82 -6.20 0.55 -11.02
N VAL A 83 -5.40 0.67 -12.08
CA VAL A 83 -3.95 0.42 -12.05
C VAL A 83 -3.22 1.74 -12.26
N ILE A 84 -2.34 2.08 -11.33
CA ILE A 84 -1.55 3.30 -11.40
C ILE A 84 -0.04 2.99 -11.38
N PRO A 85 0.74 3.51 -12.35
CA PRO A 85 2.20 3.48 -12.28
C PRO A 85 2.73 4.43 -11.20
N CYS A 86 3.54 3.88 -10.29
CA CYS A 86 4.11 4.58 -9.13
C CYS A 86 5.61 4.40 -9.06
N ARG A 87 6.29 5.23 -8.27
CA ARG A 87 7.68 5.01 -7.84
C ARG A 87 7.76 4.96 -6.33
N LEU A 88 8.64 4.10 -5.82
CA LEU A 88 8.84 3.93 -4.38
C LEU A 88 9.55 5.15 -3.77
N ILE A 89 9.10 5.52 -2.56
CA ILE A 89 9.72 6.58 -1.74
C ILE A 89 10.09 6.08 -0.34
N GLY A 90 9.68 4.89 0.04
CA GLY A 90 9.96 4.29 1.34
C GLY A 90 9.05 3.13 1.67
N VAL A 91 9.11 2.70 2.92
CA VAL A 91 8.28 1.63 3.48
C VAL A 91 7.98 1.88 4.95
N LEU A 92 6.77 1.59 5.37
CA LEU A 92 6.37 1.50 6.77
C LEU A 92 6.54 0.04 7.22
N VAL A 93 7.42 -0.18 8.19
CA VAL A 93 7.63 -1.48 8.81
C VAL A 93 6.74 -1.60 10.04
N MET A 94 5.89 -2.61 10.06
CA MET A 94 4.99 -2.89 11.16
C MET A 94 4.88 -4.41 11.41
N GLU A 95 4.24 -4.76 12.49
CA GLU A 95 3.98 -6.12 12.91
C GLU A 95 2.55 -6.20 13.43
N ASP A 96 1.89 -7.29 13.12
CA ASP A 96 0.55 -7.59 13.63
C ASP A 96 0.47 -9.04 14.14
N GLU A 97 -0.73 -9.53 14.41
CA GLU A 97 -0.95 -10.89 14.92
C GLU A 97 -0.50 -11.99 13.96
N ALA A 98 -0.32 -11.70 12.67
CA ALA A 98 0.16 -12.65 11.67
C ALA A 98 1.69 -12.58 11.46
N GLY A 99 2.36 -11.54 11.97
CA GLY A 99 3.81 -11.35 11.88
C GLY A 99 4.21 -10.01 11.28
N MET A 100 5.36 -10.01 10.60
CA MET A 100 5.86 -8.81 9.92
C MET A 100 4.94 -8.45 8.75
N ASP A 101 4.59 -7.19 8.69
CA ASP A 101 3.66 -6.64 7.70
C ASP A 101 4.20 -5.27 7.23
N GLU A 102 4.79 -5.23 6.05
CA GLU A 102 5.36 -4.03 5.50
C GLU A 102 4.39 -3.36 4.53
N LYS A 103 4.27 -2.03 4.61
CA LYS A 103 3.47 -1.23 3.68
C LYS A 103 4.40 -0.35 2.86
N LEU A 104 4.59 -0.67 1.58
CA LEU A 104 5.36 0.16 0.66
C LEU A 104 4.74 1.56 0.57
N LEU A 105 5.57 2.59 0.43
CA LEU A 105 5.14 3.97 0.22
C LEU A 105 5.57 4.39 -1.18
N ALA A 106 4.63 4.91 -1.95
CA ALA A 106 4.87 5.35 -3.32
C ALA A 106 4.12 6.63 -3.66
N VAL A 107 4.60 7.29 -4.68
CA VAL A 107 3.93 8.42 -5.33
C VAL A 107 3.74 8.12 -6.82
N PRO A 108 2.77 8.74 -7.50
CA PRO A 108 2.60 8.58 -8.93
C PRO A 108 3.87 8.94 -9.70
N VAL A 109 4.12 8.26 -10.83
CA VAL A 109 5.18 8.69 -11.75
C VAL A 109 4.83 10.04 -12.39
N THR A 110 5.84 10.80 -12.81
CA THR A 110 5.73 12.15 -13.40
C THR A 110 4.62 12.27 -14.46
N LYS A 111 4.49 11.28 -15.34
CA LYS A 111 3.47 11.28 -16.39
C LYS A 111 2.04 11.29 -15.84
N ILE A 112 1.83 10.70 -14.66
CA ILE A 112 0.51 10.61 -14.02
C ILE A 112 0.26 11.86 -13.21
N ASP A 113 1.21 12.28 -12.37
CA ASP A 113 1.07 13.50 -11.58
C ASP A 113 2.45 14.14 -11.29
N PRO A 114 2.83 15.19 -12.04
CA PRO A 114 4.13 15.82 -11.87
C PRO A 114 4.28 16.59 -10.55
N ARG A 115 3.19 16.85 -9.81
CA ARG A 115 3.24 17.56 -8.51
C ARG A 115 4.04 16.82 -7.46
N PHE A 116 4.21 15.50 -7.62
CA PHE A 116 4.98 14.65 -6.69
C PHE A 116 6.45 14.46 -7.10
N ASP A 117 6.93 15.11 -8.16
CA ASP A 117 8.31 14.93 -8.65
C ASP A 117 9.37 15.35 -7.62
N GLY A 118 9.04 16.29 -6.75
CA GLY A 118 9.93 16.71 -5.65
C GLY A 118 10.03 15.71 -4.50
N ILE A 119 9.11 14.75 -4.38
CA ILE A 119 9.09 13.75 -3.30
C ILE A 119 9.96 12.56 -3.72
N LYS A 120 11.18 12.45 -3.24
CA LYS A 120 12.13 11.35 -3.55
C LYS A 120 12.22 10.32 -2.45
N SER A 121 11.92 10.71 -1.22
CA SER A 121 11.97 9.89 -0.02
C SER A 121 10.74 10.17 0.85
N TYR A 122 10.38 9.22 1.71
CA TYR A 122 9.36 9.47 2.73
C TYR A 122 9.71 10.68 3.60
N LYS A 123 10.99 11.02 3.75
CA LYS A 123 11.49 12.18 4.53
C LYS A 123 11.11 13.53 3.89
N ASP A 124 10.76 13.54 2.62
CA ASP A 124 10.29 14.74 1.93
C ASP A 124 8.81 15.02 2.20
N LEU A 125 8.11 14.06 2.84
CA LEU A 125 6.73 14.25 3.27
C LEU A 125 6.67 15.09 4.55
N PRO A 126 5.60 15.89 4.73
CA PRO A 126 5.37 16.55 6.01
C PRO A 126 5.28 15.53 7.16
N GLU A 127 5.89 15.86 8.30
CA GLU A 127 5.84 14.99 9.49
C GLU A 127 4.41 14.66 9.91
N ALA A 128 3.49 15.62 9.78
CA ALA A 128 2.07 15.40 10.06
C ALA A 128 1.45 14.31 9.17
N THR A 129 1.90 14.17 7.93
CA THR A 129 1.46 13.11 7.00
C THR A 129 1.96 11.75 7.48
N LEU A 130 3.22 11.64 7.85
CA LEU A 130 3.80 10.40 8.39
C LEU A 130 3.12 9.98 9.69
N ASN A 131 2.88 10.94 10.60
CA ASN A 131 2.18 10.69 11.85
C ASN A 131 0.74 10.24 11.62
N LYS A 132 0.04 10.79 10.63
CA LYS A 132 -1.32 10.35 10.24
C LYS A 132 -1.32 8.91 9.73
N ILE A 133 -0.37 8.54 8.88
CA ILE A 133 -0.22 7.18 8.37
C ILE A 133 0.07 6.21 9.53
N LYS A 134 1.03 6.54 10.37
CA LYS A 134 1.40 5.73 11.54
C LYS A 134 0.20 5.54 12.47
N ASN A 135 -0.47 6.61 12.87
CA ASN A 135 -1.63 6.56 13.76
C ASN A 135 -2.76 5.71 13.16
N PHE A 136 -3.01 5.83 11.85
CA PHE A 136 -4.01 4.99 11.18
C PHE A 136 -3.73 3.51 11.40
N PHE A 137 -2.54 3.03 11.07
CA PHE A 137 -2.21 1.61 11.20
C PHE A 137 -2.16 1.14 12.65
N GLU A 138 -1.74 1.97 13.59
CA GLU A 138 -1.73 1.62 15.02
C GLU A 138 -3.13 1.48 15.60
N THR A 139 -4.15 2.10 15.00
CA THR A 139 -5.47 2.22 15.64
C THR A 139 -6.65 1.71 14.80
N TYR A 140 -6.50 1.52 13.47
CA TYR A 140 -7.65 1.24 12.61
C TYR A 140 -8.39 -0.06 12.95
N LYS A 141 -7.70 -1.08 13.48
CA LYS A 141 -8.30 -2.36 13.86
C LYS A 141 -8.34 -2.61 15.39
N ILE A 142 -8.13 -1.57 16.20
CA ILE A 142 -8.10 -1.68 17.66
C ILE A 142 -9.42 -2.18 18.28
N LEU A 143 -10.56 -1.95 17.61
CA LEU A 143 -11.88 -2.42 18.03
C LEU A 143 -12.21 -3.83 17.52
N GLU A 144 -11.35 -4.42 16.69
CA GLU A 144 -11.54 -5.78 16.19
C GLU A 144 -11.02 -6.79 17.22
N PRO A 145 -11.78 -7.85 17.56
CA PRO A 145 -11.37 -8.84 18.54
C PRO A 145 -10.07 -9.53 18.15
N ASN A 146 -9.12 -9.61 19.09
CA ASN A 146 -7.83 -10.30 18.94
C ASN A 146 -6.92 -9.72 17.82
N LYS A 147 -7.17 -8.49 17.40
CA LYS A 147 -6.35 -7.78 16.41
C LYS A 147 -5.49 -6.72 17.10
N TRP A 148 -4.27 -6.58 16.62
CA TRP A 148 -3.35 -5.53 17.06
C TRP A 148 -2.37 -5.16 15.95
N VAL A 149 -1.78 -4.00 16.03
CA VAL A 149 -0.69 -3.54 15.16
C VAL A 149 0.34 -2.81 16.01
N LYS A 150 1.61 -3.06 15.70
CA LYS A 150 2.74 -2.30 16.24
C LYS A 150 3.54 -1.73 15.08
N VAL A 151 3.47 -0.44 14.88
CA VAL A 151 4.34 0.25 13.92
C VAL A 151 5.73 0.35 14.51
N LYS A 152 6.75 -0.06 13.74
CA LYS A 152 8.16 -0.03 14.14
C LYS A 152 8.83 1.24 13.65
N GLU A 153 8.97 1.40 12.35
CA GLU A 153 9.70 2.52 11.75
C GLU A 153 9.32 2.75 10.28
N PHE A 154 9.68 3.92 9.78
CA PHE A 154 9.76 4.17 8.34
C PHE A 154 11.19 3.93 7.86
N LYS A 155 11.34 3.30 6.70
CA LYS A 155 12.63 3.13 6.01
C LYS A 155 12.58 3.77 4.63
N ASP A 156 13.75 3.99 4.05
CA ASP A 156 13.90 4.67 2.76
C ASP A 156 13.52 3.83 1.53
N ALA A 157 13.65 4.42 0.36
CA ALA A 157 13.30 3.79 -0.90
C ALA A 157 14.17 2.55 -1.22
N ASP A 158 15.43 2.51 -0.75
CA ASP A 158 16.31 1.35 -0.98
C ASP A 158 15.80 0.13 -0.20
N ALA A 159 15.39 0.30 1.06
CA ALA A 159 14.76 -0.76 1.83
C ALA A 159 13.45 -1.24 1.20
N ALA A 160 12.61 -0.29 0.73
CA ALA A 160 11.38 -0.63 0.01
C ALA A 160 11.65 -1.43 -1.27
N LYS A 161 12.70 -1.04 -2.02
CA LYS A 161 13.13 -1.75 -3.22
C LYS A 161 13.54 -3.19 -2.92
N GLU A 162 14.33 -3.42 -1.87
CA GLU A 162 14.77 -4.77 -1.46
C GLU A 162 13.59 -5.67 -1.08
N ILE A 163 12.63 -5.13 -0.32
CA ILE A 163 11.40 -5.84 0.07
C ILE A 163 10.59 -6.23 -1.17
N LEU A 164 10.40 -5.29 -2.10
CA LEU A 164 9.65 -5.56 -3.32
C LEU A 164 10.38 -6.54 -4.24
N ASP A 165 11.71 -6.46 -4.38
CA ASP A 165 12.52 -7.42 -5.15
C ASP A 165 12.36 -8.84 -4.59
N ALA A 166 12.36 -9.00 -3.26
CA ALA A 166 12.12 -10.28 -2.62
C ALA A 166 10.70 -10.80 -2.90
N ALA A 167 9.69 -9.95 -2.79
CA ALA A 167 8.30 -10.33 -3.07
C ALA A 167 8.08 -10.71 -4.55
N ILE A 168 8.70 -10.02 -5.51
CA ILE A 168 8.67 -10.38 -6.94
C ILE A 168 9.34 -11.75 -7.16
N LYS A 169 10.49 -11.99 -6.51
CA LYS A 169 11.22 -13.27 -6.64
C LYS A 169 10.46 -14.45 -6.05
N ASN A 170 9.70 -14.23 -4.99
CA ASN A 170 8.92 -15.27 -4.32
C ASN A 170 7.65 -15.65 -5.10
N TYR A 171 7.18 -14.76 -5.96
CA TYR A 171 6.04 -15.02 -6.83
C TYR A 171 6.46 -15.97 -7.97
N LYS A 172 5.91 -17.17 -8.00
CA LYS A 172 6.22 -18.23 -8.99
C LYS A 172 5.02 -18.51 -9.90
#